data_318e5d0e89676e06492e263e15fc7014
#
_entry.id   318e5d0e89676e06492e263e15fc7014
#
_cell.length_a   1.000
_cell.length_b   1.000
_cell.length_c   1.000
_cell.angle_alpha   90.00
_cell.angle_beta   90.00
_cell.angle_gamma   90.00
#
_symmetry.space_group_name_H-M   'P 1'
#
loop_
_entity.id
_entity.type
_entity.pdbx_description
1 polymer ?
#
loop_
_entity_poly.entity_id
_entity_poly.type
_entity_poly.pdbx_seq_one_letter_code
_entity_poly.pdbx_strand_id
1 'polypeptide(L)'
;PEILEIPGHRFRKAGLGKDVTDKFLAGLPGVQKEGTDGLIVAARWILHQMPQHTRTVCLEFFGQVREAVPAIVEITDYFKPGGGGRQAGVLLAGLEHLDERYLRAVGYATKAKRKAETAGRPKMVLLGDITGDDEAAVMSAASEVVRMCNLRSAEGFIAVDAETRKKFWLDRARTAAISRHTNAFKLNEDVVIPLPRMGEYCDGIERINIELSIRNKLALCDALDKL
;
A
#
# COMPACT_ATOMS: atom_id res chain seq x y z
N PRO A 1 -1.75 -23.22 -37.85
CA PRO A 1 -1.93 -23.10 -36.39
C PRO A 1 -3.27 -22.44 -36.14
N GLU A 2 -4.10 -23.03 -35.28
CA GLU A 2 -5.30 -22.39 -34.77
C GLU A 2 -4.90 -21.30 -33.79
N ILE A 3 -5.47 -20.10 -33.96
CA ILE A 3 -5.29 -18.97 -33.06
C ILE A 3 -6.57 -18.85 -32.23
N LEU A 4 -6.44 -19.03 -30.92
CA LEU A 4 -7.51 -18.79 -29.97
C LEU A 4 -7.35 -17.40 -29.37
N GLU A 5 -8.31 -16.51 -29.62
CA GLU A 5 -8.35 -15.19 -29.01
C GLU A 5 -9.29 -15.19 -27.81
N ILE A 6 -8.76 -14.87 -26.65
CA ILE A 6 -9.56 -14.73 -25.42
C ILE A 6 -9.42 -13.31 -24.90
N PRO A 7 -10.51 -12.52 -24.85
CA PRO A 7 -10.46 -11.16 -24.34
C PRO A 7 -9.97 -11.10 -22.89
N GLY A 8 -9.05 -10.20 -22.57
CA GLY A 8 -8.43 -10.09 -21.25
C GLY A 8 -9.43 -9.88 -20.08
N HIS A 9 -10.58 -9.24 -20.34
CA HIS A 9 -11.61 -9.06 -19.32
C HIS A 9 -12.23 -10.37 -18.81
N ARG A 10 -12.16 -11.46 -19.57
CA ARG A 10 -12.61 -12.79 -19.16
C ARG A 10 -11.84 -13.37 -18.00
N PHE A 11 -10.60 -12.91 -17.81
CA PHE A 11 -9.71 -13.34 -16.74
C PHE A 11 -9.75 -12.42 -15.51
N ARG A 12 -10.54 -11.34 -15.55
CA ARG A 12 -10.70 -10.41 -14.43
C ARG A 12 -11.88 -10.77 -13.57
N LYS A 13 -11.65 -10.84 -12.27
CA LYS A 13 -12.72 -10.92 -11.29
C LYS A 13 -13.33 -9.52 -11.10
N ALA A 14 -14.62 -9.39 -11.34
CA ALA A 14 -15.33 -8.12 -11.20
C ALA A 14 -15.16 -7.54 -9.78
N GLY A 15 -14.93 -6.24 -9.71
CA GLY A 15 -14.87 -5.46 -8.47
C GLY A 15 -13.52 -5.36 -7.77
N LEU A 16 -12.50 -6.12 -8.18
CA LEU A 16 -11.19 -6.08 -7.53
C LEU A 16 -10.11 -5.28 -8.30
N GLY A 17 -10.34 -4.96 -9.58
CA GLY A 17 -9.43 -4.15 -10.40
C GLY A 17 -8.08 -4.79 -10.75
N LYS A 18 -7.74 -5.93 -10.17
CA LYS A 18 -6.57 -6.74 -10.53
C LYS A 18 -6.97 -7.87 -11.48
N ASP A 19 -6.02 -8.32 -12.29
CA ASP A 19 -6.15 -9.59 -13.00
C ASP A 19 -6.08 -10.70 -11.97
N VAL A 20 -7.23 -11.09 -11.46
CA VAL A 20 -7.36 -12.27 -10.63
C VAL A 20 -7.59 -13.42 -11.59
N THR A 21 -6.64 -14.33 -11.63
CA THR A 21 -6.76 -15.58 -12.37
C THR A 21 -8.02 -16.30 -11.92
N ASP A 22 -8.98 -16.46 -12.82
CA ASP A 22 -10.11 -17.32 -12.56
C ASP A 22 -9.58 -18.76 -12.51
N LYS A 23 -9.62 -19.35 -11.33
CA LYS A 23 -9.12 -20.71 -11.11
C LYS A 23 -9.88 -21.76 -11.92
N PHE A 24 -11.14 -21.49 -12.28
CA PHE A 24 -11.95 -22.37 -13.11
C PHE A 24 -11.52 -22.32 -14.58
N LEU A 25 -11.13 -21.16 -15.09
CA LEU A 25 -10.59 -21.00 -16.44
C LEU A 25 -9.10 -21.27 -16.50
N ALA A 26 -8.50 -21.68 -15.39
CA ALA A 26 -7.07 -21.87 -15.24
C ALA A 26 -6.22 -20.62 -15.56
N GLY A 27 -6.83 -19.45 -15.74
CA GLY A 27 -6.20 -18.15 -16.02
C GLY A 27 -5.42 -18.10 -17.32
N LEU A 28 -4.64 -17.01 -17.50
CA LEU A 28 -3.73 -16.89 -18.64
C LEU A 28 -2.57 -17.87 -18.49
N PRO A 29 -2.23 -18.64 -19.55
CA PRO A 29 -1.10 -19.55 -19.51
C PRO A 29 0.19 -18.83 -19.08
N GLY A 30 0.91 -19.43 -18.13
CA GLY A 30 2.17 -18.90 -17.59
C GLY A 30 2.06 -17.72 -16.63
N VAL A 31 0.90 -17.09 -16.45
CA VAL A 31 0.72 -15.96 -15.54
C VAL A 31 0.19 -16.46 -14.19
N GLN A 32 0.88 -16.14 -13.09
CA GLN A 32 0.54 -16.55 -11.71
C GLN A 32 0.33 -18.07 -11.53
N LYS A 33 1.07 -18.85 -12.27
CA LYS A 33 1.00 -20.32 -12.30
C LYS A 33 2.23 -21.00 -11.69
N GLU A 34 3.19 -20.22 -11.22
CA GLU A 34 4.41 -20.72 -10.56
C GLU A 34 5.16 -21.80 -11.36
N GLY A 35 5.17 -21.65 -12.69
CA GLY A 35 5.83 -22.57 -13.59
C GLY A 35 5.07 -23.87 -13.91
N THR A 36 3.81 -24.02 -13.46
CA THR A 36 3.04 -25.27 -13.69
C THR A 36 2.60 -25.44 -15.14
N ASP A 37 2.39 -24.36 -15.89
CA ASP A 37 1.93 -24.42 -17.29
C ASP A 37 3.09 -24.47 -18.29
N GLY A 38 4.31 -24.13 -17.86
CA GLY A 38 5.48 -24.08 -18.74
C GLY A 38 6.44 -22.95 -18.39
N LEU A 39 7.46 -22.77 -19.22
CA LEU A 39 8.46 -21.71 -19.08
C LEU A 39 8.17 -20.58 -20.08
N ILE A 40 8.13 -19.35 -19.57
CA ILE A 40 8.04 -18.16 -20.41
C ILE A 40 9.43 -17.87 -20.97
N VAL A 41 9.61 -18.02 -22.29
CA VAL A 41 10.90 -17.81 -22.97
C VAL A 41 11.02 -16.42 -23.62
N ALA A 42 9.91 -15.74 -23.84
CA ALA A 42 9.88 -14.39 -24.37
C ALA A 42 8.59 -13.68 -23.99
N ALA A 43 8.66 -12.35 -23.83
CA ALA A 43 7.48 -11.52 -23.58
C ALA A 43 7.60 -10.19 -24.34
N ARG A 44 6.47 -9.67 -24.83
CA ARG A 44 6.36 -8.33 -25.40
C ARG A 44 5.55 -7.48 -24.45
N TRP A 45 6.14 -6.38 -23.96
CA TRP A 45 5.54 -5.49 -23.00
C TRP A 45 5.06 -4.20 -23.64
N ILE A 46 3.89 -3.74 -23.25
CA ILE A 46 3.42 -2.38 -23.52
C ILE A 46 3.82 -1.56 -22.30
N LEU A 47 4.69 -0.56 -22.53
CA LEU A 47 5.20 0.29 -21.46
C LEU A 47 4.44 1.62 -21.43
N HIS A 48 4.33 2.18 -20.23
CA HIS A 48 3.86 3.54 -20.07
C HIS A 48 5.02 4.53 -20.28
N GLN A 49 4.71 5.67 -20.89
CA GLN A 49 5.68 6.76 -20.95
C GLN A 49 5.99 7.25 -19.54
N MET A 50 7.28 7.51 -19.28
CA MET A 50 7.68 8.10 -17.98
C MET A 50 7.10 9.50 -17.86
N PRO A 51 6.42 9.81 -16.74
CA PRO A 51 5.93 11.16 -16.49
C PRO A 51 7.09 12.13 -16.28
N GLN A 52 6.92 13.38 -16.73
CA GLN A 52 7.97 14.40 -16.61
C GLN A 52 8.16 14.87 -15.18
N HIS A 53 7.07 14.94 -14.41
CA HIS A 53 7.08 15.44 -13.05
C HIS A 53 6.51 14.41 -12.06
N THR A 54 7.16 14.32 -10.91
CA THR A 54 6.72 13.46 -9.79
C THR A 54 6.85 14.24 -8.49
N ARG A 55 5.83 14.14 -7.65
CA ARG A 55 5.88 14.57 -6.23
C ARG A 55 5.50 13.39 -5.35
N THR A 56 6.28 13.17 -4.30
CA THR A 56 5.98 12.14 -3.31
C THR A 56 5.33 12.78 -2.11
N VAL A 57 4.18 12.26 -1.71
CA VAL A 57 3.52 12.64 -0.46
C VAL A 57 3.82 11.62 0.63
N CYS A 58 4.03 12.11 1.85
CA CYS A 58 4.15 11.32 3.06
C CYS A 58 3.08 11.83 4.04
N LEU A 59 2.12 10.98 4.37
CA LEU A 59 0.94 11.34 5.14
C LEU A 59 0.95 10.53 6.45
N GLU A 60 1.17 11.19 7.57
CA GLU A 60 1.27 10.59 8.89
C GLU A 60 -0.08 10.70 9.62
N PHE A 61 -0.71 9.56 9.93
CA PHE A 61 -1.99 9.47 10.64
C PHE A 61 -1.76 9.09 12.10
N PHE A 62 -2.33 9.84 13.02
CA PHE A 62 -2.15 9.69 14.46
C PHE A 62 -3.35 9.03 15.16
N GLY A 63 -4.49 8.96 14.50
CA GLY A 63 -5.69 8.21 14.90
C GLY A 63 -5.64 6.73 14.51
N GLN A 64 -6.73 6.03 14.78
CA GLN A 64 -6.86 4.63 14.38
C GLN A 64 -6.90 4.48 12.84
N VAL A 65 -6.46 3.33 12.33
CA VAL A 65 -6.43 3.07 10.89
C VAL A 65 -7.81 3.25 10.25
N ARG A 66 -8.89 2.81 10.93
CA ARG A 66 -10.27 2.99 10.44
C ARG A 66 -10.66 4.46 10.21
N GLU A 67 -10.09 5.38 10.96
CA GLU A 67 -10.34 6.83 10.81
C GLU A 67 -9.64 7.40 9.58
N ALA A 68 -8.57 6.76 9.12
CA ALA A 68 -7.85 7.14 7.91
C ALA A 68 -8.50 6.62 6.62
N VAL A 69 -9.31 5.56 6.69
CA VAL A 69 -9.92 4.94 5.51
C VAL A 69 -10.71 5.92 4.64
N PRO A 70 -11.54 6.83 5.20
CA PRO A 70 -12.23 7.83 4.38
C PRO A 70 -11.27 8.73 3.59
N ALA A 71 -10.11 9.09 4.15
CA ALA A 71 -9.09 9.85 3.41
C ALA A 71 -8.50 9.03 2.26
N ILE A 72 -8.22 7.74 2.48
CA ILE A 72 -7.69 6.85 1.44
C ILE A 72 -8.68 6.72 0.28
N VAL A 73 -9.97 6.55 0.59
CA VAL A 73 -11.04 6.48 -0.42
C VAL A 73 -11.13 7.79 -1.20
N GLU A 74 -11.15 8.93 -0.51
CA GLU A 74 -11.22 10.26 -1.12
C GLU A 74 -10.02 10.56 -2.02
N ILE A 75 -8.80 10.24 -1.58
CA ILE A 75 -7.59 10.35 -2.39
C ILE A 75 -7.71 9.48 -3.65
N THR A 76 -8.13 8.23 -3.48
CA THR A 76 -8.27 7.31 -4.61
C THR A 76 -9.31 7.81 -5.61
N ASP A 77 -10.46 8.30 -5.12
CA ASP A 77 -11.54 8.82 -5.96
C ASP A 77 -11.12 10.11 -6.69
N TYR A 78 -10.29 10.94 -6.07
CA TYR A 78 -9.73 12.15 -6.69
C TYR A 78 -8.92 11.84 -7.96
N PHE A 79 -8.27 10.68 -8.03
CA PHE A 79 -7.47 10.25 -9.20
C PHE A 79 -8.20 9.28 -10.12
N LYS A 80 -9.43 8.86 -9.83
CA LYS A 80 -10.25 8.05 -10.74
C LYS A 80 -10.80 8.88 -11.90
N PRO A 81 -11.28 8.23 -12.97
CA PRO A 81 -12.01 8.93 -14.04
C PRO A 81 -13.13 9.79 -13.45
N GLY A 82 -13.17 11.07 -13.84
CA GLY A 82 -14.10 12.06 -13.30
C GLY A 82 -13.62 12.82 -12.06
N GLY A 83 -12.59 12.37 -11.38
CA GLY A 83 -11.98 13.10 -10.26
C GLY A 83 -11.08 14.26 -10.71
N GLY A 84 -10.89 15.25 -9.84
CA GLY A 84 -10.18 16.49 -10.17
C GLY A 84 -8.72 16.28 -10.60
N GLY A 85 -8.00 15.39 -9.92
CA GLY A 85 -6.62 15.06 -10.30
C GLY A 85 -6.53 14.41 -11.67
N ARG A 86 -7.45 13.48 -11.98
CA ARG A 86 -7.50 12.83 -13.29
C ARG A 86 -7.87 13.78 -14.42
N GLN A 87 -8.80 14.69 -14.17
CA GLN A 87 -9.17 15.74 -15.12
C GLN A 87 -8.00 16.67 -15.45
N ALA A 88 -7.14 16.94 -14.47
CA ALA A 88 -5.92 17.71 -14.65
C ALA A 88 -4.76 16.93 -15.30
N GLY A 89 -4.98 15.68 -15.76
CA GLY A 89 -3.94 14.84 -16.36
C GLY A 89 -2.95 14.24 -15.36
N VAL A 90 -3.26 14.28 -14.06
CA VAL A 90 -2.40 13.79 -13.00
C VAL A 90 -2.82 12.39 -12.56
N LEU A 91 -1.83 11.56 -12.22
CA LEU A 91 -2.01 10.18 -11.80
C LEU A 91 -1.46 9.95 -10.40
N LEU A 92 -2.12 9.09 -9.64
CA LEU A 92 -1.56 8.45 -8.46
C LEU A 92 -0.85 7.17 -8.92
N ALA A 93 0.48 7.24 -9.05
CA ALA A 93 1.29 6.13 -9.56
C ALA A 93 1.48 5.01 -8.52
N GLY A 94 1.37 5.34 -7.24
CA GLY A 94 1.42 4.38 -6.16
C GLY A 94 0.95 5.01 -4.85
N LEU A 95 0.37 4.18 -3.98
CA LEU A 95 0.01 4.56 -2.60
C LEU A 95 0.28 3.36 -1.70
N GLU A 96 1.33 3.47 -0.89
CA GLU A 96 1.78 2.42 0.01
C GLU A 96 1.34 2.71 1.45
N HIS A 97 0.83 1.69 2.12
CA HIS A 97 0.42 1.75 3.51
C HIS A 97 1.48 1.11 4.41
N LEU A 98 1.95 1.85 5.40
CA LEU A 98 2.87 1.39 6.43
C LEU A 98 2.15 1.41 7.77
N ASP A 99 1.95 0.27 8.38
CA ASP A 99 1.29 0.13 9.68
C ASP A 99 2.20 0.47 10.87
N GLU A 100 1.64 0.59 12.07
CA GLU A 100 2.38 0.93 13.28
C GLU A 100 3.50 -0.08 13.59
N ARG A 101 3.29 -1.37 13.35
CA ARG A 101 4.28 -2.41 13.63
C ARG A 101 5.47 -2.27 12.69
N TYR A 102 5.19 -2.02 11.41
CA TYR A 102 6.23 -1.75 10.43
C TYR A 102 7.02 -0.49 10.80
N LEU A 103 6.34 0.60 11.15
CA LEU A 103 6.99 1.87 11.53
C LEU A 103 7.92 1.69 12.74
N ARG A 104 7.53 0.89 13.73
CA ARG A 104 8.39 0.53 14.86
C ARG A 104 9.59 -0.29 14.45
N ALA A 105 9.37 -1.31 13.63
CA ALA A 105 10.42 -2.23 13.20
C ALA A 105 11.52 -1.56 12.36
N VAL A 106 11.17 -0.59 11.53
CA VAL A 106 12.15 0.16 10.71
C VAL A 106 12.76 1.35 11.44
N GLY A 107 12.31 1.65 12.65
CA GLY A 107 12.74 2.85 13.40
C GLY A 107 12.32 4.14 12.71
N TYR A 108 11.08 4.17 12.18
CA TYR A 108 10.57 5.32 11.44
C TYR A 108 10.70 6.61 12.24
N ALA A 109 11.35 7.60 11.63
CA ALA A 109 11.46 8.95 12.17
C ALA A 109 10.29 9.80 11.70
N THR A 110 9.34 10.08 12.61
CA THR A 110 8.20 10.95 12.28
C THR A 110 8.66 12.33 11.82
N LYS A 111 7.99 12.86 10.81
CA LYS A 111 8.22 14.18 10.24
C LYS A 111 7.40 15.24 10.98
N ALA A 112 6.20 14.88 11.43
CA ALA A 112 5.30 15.72 12.22
C ALA A 112 5.73 15.78 13.69
N LYS A 113 6.92 16.26 13.97
CA LYS A 113 7.52 16.27 15.33
C LYS A 113 6.59 16.90 16.37
N ARG A 114 6.05 18.08 16.07
CA ARG A 114 5.17 18.84 16.96
C ARG A 114 3.87 18.09 17.29
N LYS A 115 3.28 17.39 16.31
CA LYS A 115 2.09 16.57 16.51
C LYS A 115 2.42 15.30 17.30
N ALA A 116 3.60 14.72 17.10
CA ALA A 116 4.06 13.55 17.82
C ALA A 116 4.30 13.82 19.32
N GLU A 117 4.60 15.05 19.72
CA GLU A 117 4.73 15.44 21.14
C GLU A 117 3.41 15.26 21.89
N THR A 118 2.27 15.50 21.25
CA THR A 118 0.95 15.41 21.89
C THR A 118 0.21 14.12 21.57
N ALA A 119 0.34 13.58 20.37
CA ALA A 119 -0.41 12.42 19.87
C ALA A 119 0.42 11.13 19.83
N GLY A 120 1.71 11.18 20.18
CA GLY A 120 2.61 10.04 20.10
C GLY A 120 3.07 9.77 18.66
N ARG A 121 3.47 8.52 18.39
CA ARG A 121 3.90 8.11 17.05
C ARG A 121 2.71 7.94 16.10
N PRO A 122 2.90 8.18 14.79
CA PRO A 122 1.85 7.87 13.84
C PRO A 122 1.50 6.38 13.89
N LYS A 123 0.20 6.09 13.79
CA LYS A 123 -0.34 4.72 13.73
C LYS A 123 -0.32 4.16 12.32
N MET A 124 -0.23 5.04 11.34
CA MET A 124 -0.18 4.70 9.94
C MET A 124 0.54 5.80 9.18
N VAL A 125 1.30 5.40 8.17
CA VAL A 125 1.88 6.30 7.18
C VAL A 125 1.47 5.85 5.79
N LEU A 126 1.03 6.79 4.95
CA LEU A 126 0.87 6.57 3.53
C LEU A 126 1.99 7.27 2.78
N LEU A 127 2.63 6.53 1.88
CA LEU A 127 3.60 7.06 0.92
C LEU A 127 3.00 6.93 -0.47
N GLY A 128 2.94 8.03 -1.22
CA GLY A 128 2.37 8.03 -2.56
C GLY A 128 3.14 8.87 -3.54
N ASP A 129 3.23 8.40 -4.79
CA ASP A 129 3.79 9.16 -5.91
C ASP A 129 2.66 9.72 -6.78
N ILE A 130 2.66 11.02 -6.95
CA ILE A 130 1.73 11.77 -7.80
C ILE A 130 2.51 12.26 -9.01
N THR A 131 2.05 11.92 -10.21
CA THR A 131 2.81 12.07 -11.45
C THR A 131 1.99 12.71 -12.56
N GLY A 132 2.65 13.41 -13.46
CA GLY A 132 2.04 14.03 -14.64
C GLY A 132 3.07 14.76 -15.48
N ASP A 133 2.61 15.36 -16.58
CA ASP A 133 3.48 16.11 -17.50
C ASP A 133 3.42 17.63 -17.28
N ASP A 134 2.51 18.11 -16.44
CA ASP A 134 2.42 19.52 -16.00
C ASP A 134 2.84 19.62 -14.53
N GLU A 135 3.92 20.35 -14.26
CA GLU A 135 4.46 20.48 -12.91
C GLU A 135 3.50 21.18 -11.95
N ALA A 136 2.81 22.22 -12.43
CA ALA A 136 1.87 22.98 -11.61
C ALA A 136 0.65 22.12 -11.23
N ALA A 137 0.13 21.33 -12.17
CA ALA A 137 -0.96 20.40 -11.93
C ALA A 137 -0.54 19.30 -10.91
N VAL A 138 0.66 18.73 -11.04
CA VAL A 138 1.18 17.73 -10.11
C VAL A 138 1.36 18.30 -8.71
N MET A 139 1.89 19.54 -8.58
CA MET A 139 2.03 20.19 -7.28
C MET A 139 0.67 20.54 -6.65
N SER A 140 -0.26 21.03 -7.45
CA SER A 140 -1.63 21.32 -7.01
C SER A 140 -2.33 20.05 -6.49
N ALA A 141 -2.22 18.93 -7.23
CA ALA A 141 -2.78 17.65 -6.81
C ALA A 141 -2.14 17.11 -5.52
N ALA A 142 -0.81 17.24 -5.38
CA ALA A 142 -0.12 16.84 -4.17
C ALA A 142 -0.57 17.68 -2.96
N SER A 143 -0.74 18.99 -3.14
CA SER A 143 -1.23 19.90 -2.10
C SER A 143 -2.66 19.56 -1.70
N GLU A 144 -3.52 19.20 -2.65
CA GLU A 144 -4.90 18.78 -2.39
C GLU A 144 -4.95 17.47 -1.60
N VAL A 145 -4.12 16.49 -1.93
CA VAL A 145 -3.99 15.24 -1.16
C VAL A 145 -3.56 15.51 0.28
N VAL A 146 -2.59 16.37 0.49
CA VAL A 146 -2.17 16.80 1.84
C VAL A 146 -3.33 17.48 2.59
N ARG A 147 -4.08 18.37 1.91
CA ARG A 147 -5.23 19.04 2.50
C ARG A 147 -6.31 18.04 2.95
N MET A 148 -6.66 17.06 2.10
CA MET A 148 -7.63 16.01 2.43
C MET A 148 -7.23 15.26 3.71
N CYS A 149 -5.95 14.93 3.86
CA CYS A 149 -5.44 14.23 5.04
C CYS A 149 -5.40 15.10 6.29
N ASN A 150 -4.96 16.35 6.17
CA ASN A 150 -4.86 17.28 7.31
C ASN A 150 -6.21 17.60 7.94
N LEU A 151 -7.30 17.41 7.21
CA LEU A 151 -8.67 17.50 7.76
C LEU A 151 -9.06 16.31 8.66
N ARG A 152 -8.23 15.25 8.73
CA ARG A 152 -8.55 13.97 9.40
C ARG A 152 -7.43 13.46 10.29
N SER A 153 -7.08 14.20 11.32
CA SER A 153 -6.06 13.81 12.33
C SER A 153 -4.72 13.35 11.71
N ALA A 154 -4.41 13.79 10.49
CA ALA A 154 -3.15 13.50 9.83
C ALA A 154 -2.28 14.75 9.69
N GLU A 155 -1.03 14.57 9.31
CA GLU A 155 -0.13 15.62 8.86
C GLU A 155 0.61 15.14 7.62
N GLY A 156 0.51 15.92 6.54
CA GLY A 156 1.05 15.56 5.25
C GLY A 156 2.27 16.42 4.86
N PHE A 157 3.21 15.79 4.17
CA PHE A 157 4.43 16.39 3.66
C PHE A 157 4.59 16.06 2.18
N ILE A 158 5.17 17.00 1.43
CA ILE A 158 5.46 16.84 0.01
C ILE A 158 6.97 16.86 -0.18
N ALA A 159 7.53 15.85 -0.81
CA ALA A 159 8.90 15.87 -1.31
C ALA A 159 8.93 16.52 -2.68
N VAL A 160 9.57 17.67 -2.75
CA VAL A 160 9.67 18.47 -3.99
C VAL A 160 10.92 18.17 -4.80
N ASP A 161 11.91 17.51 -4.20
CA ASP A 161 13.17 17.14 -4.84
C ASP A 161 13.42 15.63 -4.76
N ALA A 162 14.32 15.15 -5.64
CA ALA A 162 14.60 13.72 -5.77
C ALA A 162 15.28 13.14 -4.50
N GLU A 163 16.06 13.93 -3.77
CA GLU A 163 16.75 13.46 -2.56
C GLU A 163 15.76 13.24 -1.42
N THR A 164 14.86 14.19 -1.18
CA THR A 164 13.78 14.06 -0.19
C THR A 164 12.84 12.91 -0.54
N ARG A 165 12.50 12.77 -1.84
CA ARG A 165 11.72 11.63 -2.34
C ARG A 165 12.39 10.31 -2.01
N LYS A 166 13.69 10.19 -2.30
CA LYS A 166 14.46 8.97 -1.99
C LYS A 166 14.46 8.66 -0.49
N LYS A 167 14.57 9.68 0.37
CA LYS A 167 14.49 9.51 1.83
C LYS A 167 13.12 8.98 2.27
N PHE A 168 12.02 9.47 1.69
CA PHE A 168 10.68 8.96 2.01
C PHE A 168 10.52 7.49 1.63
N TRP A 169 10.98 7.10 0.44
CA TRP A 169 10.89 5.70 -0.02
C TRP A 169 11.89 4.76 0.68
N LEU A 170 12.96 5.28 1.27
CA LEU A 170 13.93 4.47 2.01
C LEU A 170 13.28 3.73 3.19
N ASP A 171 12.34 4.37 3.88
CA ASP A 171 11.61 3.73 4.97
C ASP A 171 10.79 2.52 4.48
N ARG A 172 10.24 2.58 3.26
CA ARG A 172 9.52 1.46 2.64
C ARG A 172 10.44 0.34 2.18
N ALA A 173 11.67 0.64 1.80
CA ALA A 173 12.61 -0.35 1.29
C ALA A 173 13.14 -1.31 2.37
N ARG A 174 12.95 -1.01 3.66
CA ARG A 174 13.47 -1.79 4.79
C ARG A 174 12.58 -2.98 5.18
N THR A 175 12.00 -3.67 4.22
CA THR A 175 11.03 -4.77 4.48
C THR A 175 11.59 -5.92 5.31
N ALA A 176 12.90 -6.20 5.25
CA ALA A 176 13.55 -7.23 6.04
C ALA A 176 13.62 -6.92 7.56
N ALA A 177 13.36 -5.66 7.97
CA ALA A 177 13.42 -5.27 9.37
C ALA A 177 12.38 -5.98 10.25
N ILE A 178 11.20 -6.32 9.69
CA ILE A 178 10.14 -7.00 10.44
C ILE A 178 10.61 -8.38 10.93
N SER A 179 11.28 -9.16 10.08
CA SER A 179 11.76 -10.49 10.45
C SER A 179 12.77 -10.47 11.58
N ARG A 180 13.58 -9.41 11.68
CA ARG A 180 14.57 -9.24 12.76
C ARG A 180 13.94 -8.96 14.11
N HIS A 181 12.78 -8.29 14.14
CA HIS A 181 12.13 -7.88 15.37
C HIS A 181 11.08 -8.86 15.88
N THR A 182 10.60 -9.76 15.05
CA THR A 182 9.48 -10.64 15.43
C THR A 182 9.88 -12.10 15.59
N ASN A 183 11.08 -12.52 15.16
CA ASN A 183 11.50 -13.92 15.07
C ASN A 183 10.44 -14.82 14.40
N ALA A 184 9.56 -14.23 13.62
CA ALA A 184 8.45 -14.91 12.99
C ALA A 184 8.75 -15.16 11.51
N PHE A 185 8.31 -16.31 11.02
CA PHE A 185 8.20 -16.52 9.58
C PHE A 185 7.24 -15.48 9.01
N LYS A 186 7.72 -14.73 8.02
CA LYS A 186 6.87 -13.82 7.26
C LYS A 186 6.28 -14.59 6.10
N LEU A 187 4.99 -14.89 6.18
CA LEU A 187 4.22 -15.31 5.02
C LEU A 187 3.73 -14.06 4.30
N ASN A 188 4.16 -13.89 3.06
CA ASN A 188 3.64 -12.83 2.20
C ASN A 188 2.44 -13.39 1.44
N GLU A 189 1.26 -12.95 1.82
CA GLU A 189 0.06 -13.17 1.02
C GLU A 189 -0.47 -11.82 0.55
N ASP A 190 -0.61 -11.70 -0.76
CA ASP A 190 -1.25 -10.55 -1.36
C ASP A 190 -2.76 -10.71 -1.23
N VAL A 191 -3.38 -9.84 -0.45
CA VAL A 191 -4.82 -9.82 -0.24
C VAL A 191 -5.42 -8.60 -0.95
N VAL A 192 -6.51 -8.82 -1.68
CA VAL A 192 -7.28 -7.75 -2.30
C VAL A 192 -8.62 -7.62 -1.61
N ILE A 193 -8.86 -6.46 -1.01
CA ILE A 193 -10.10 -6.13 -0.30
C ILE A 193 -10.67 -4.82 -0.85
N PRO A 194 -11.98 -4.61 -0.79
CA PRO A 194 -12.57 -3.30 -1.07
C PRO A 194 -12.03 -2.26 -0.09
N LEU A 195 -11.56 -1.11 -0.60
CA LEU A 195 -10.97 -0.05 0.23
C LEU A 195 -11.83 0.37 1.43
N PRO A 196 -13.16 0.54 1.31
CA PRO A 196 -13.99 0.89 2.46
C PRO A 196 -13.95 -0.13 3.62
N ARG A 197 -13.59 -1.40 3.33
CA ARG A 197 -13.46 -2.47 4.33
C ARG A 197 -12.08 -2.61 4.92
N MET A 198 -11.14 -1.75 4.53
CA MET A 198 -9.75 -1.81 5.01
C MET A 198 -9.65 -1.70 6.53
N GLY A 199 -10.49 -0.87 7.17
CA GLY A 199 -10.54 -0.76 8.63
C GLY A 199 -10.89 -2.07 9.33
N GLU A 200 -11.94 -2.76 8.85
CA GLU A 200 -12.34 -4.07 9.38
C GLU A 200 -11.23 -5.12 9.21
N TYR A 201 -10.55 -5.10 8.06
CA TYR A 201 -9.44 -5.99 7.78
C TYR A 201 -8.28 -5.76 8.75
N CYS A 202 -7.86 -4.50 8.94
CA CYS A 202 -6.76 -4.17 9.86
C CYS A 202 -7.08 -4.57 11.30
N ASP A 203 -8.30 -4.30 11.78
CA ASP A 203 -8.74 -4.70 13.13
C ASP A 203 -8.77 -6.23 13.27
N GLY A 204 -9.22 -6.94 12.24
CA GLY A 204 -9.26 -8.40 12.21
C GLY A 204 -7.86 -9.01 12.29
N ILE A 205 -6.91 -8.51 11.50
CA ILE A 205 -5.52 -8.94 11.54
C ILE A 205 -4.86 -8.64 12.89
N GLU A 206 -5.11 -7.46 13.45
CA GLU A 206 -4.57 -7.09 14.77
C GLU A 206 -5.08 -8.04 15.86
N ARG A 207 -6.39 -8.33 15.86
CA ARG A 207 -6.98 -9.31 16.80
C ARG A 207 -6.34 -10.69 16.66
N ILE A 208 -6.22 -11.23 15.44
CA ILE A 208 -5.59 -12.52 15.19
C ILE A 208 -4.16 -12.54 15.72
N ASN A 209 -3.38 -11.49 15.44
CA ASN A 209 -2.01 -11.37 15.93
C ASN A 209 -1.91 -11.39 17.46
N ILE A 210 -2.82 -10.70 18.17
CA ILE A 210 -2.88 -10.67 19.64
C ILE A 210 -3.24 -12.06 20.17
N GLU A 211 -4.32 -12.67 19.66
CA GLU A 211 -4.80 -13.98 20.11
C GLU A 211 -3.72 -15.07 19.93
N LEU A 212 -3.07 -15.11 18.75
CA LEU A 212 -2.00 -16.06 18.48
C LEU A 212 -0.76 -15.82 19.37
N SER A 213 -0.38 -14.55 19.56
CA SER A 213 0.75 -14.21 20.44
C SER A 213 0.51 -14.64 21.89
N ILE A 214 -0.69 -14.40 22.42
CA ILE A 214 -1.07 -14.82 23.76
C ILE A 214 -1.04 -16.36 23.87
N ARG A 215 -1.69 -17.05 22.94
CA ARG A 215 -1.71 -18.52 22.92
C ARG A 215 -0.30 -19.12 22.90
N ASN A 216 0.57 -18.61 22.05
CA ASN A 216 1.94 -19.11 21.94
C ASN A 216 2.77 -18.84 23.20
N LYS A 217 2.58 -17.68 23.85
CA LYS A 217 3.26 -17.35 25.11
C LYS A 217 2.79 -18.24 26.26
N LEU A 218 1.48 -18.49 26.36
CA LEU A 218 0.94 -19.41 27.37
C LEU A 218 1.47 -20.83 27.15
N ALA A 219 1.48 -21.33 25.93
CA ALA A 219 2.04 -22.65 25.63
C ALA A 219 3.54 -22.75 25.97
N LEU A 220 4.31 -21.67 25.80
CA LEU A 220 5.69 -21.61 26.22
C LEU A 220 5.82 -21.67 27.76
N CYS A 221 5.02 -20.91 28.51
CA CYS A 221 5.00 -20.95 29.97
C CYS A 221 4.66 -22.36 30.47
N ASP A 222 3.59 -22.98 29.91
CA ASP A 222 3.20 -24.35 30.27
C ASP A 222 4.27 -25.40 29.98
N ALA A 223 5.10 -25.16 28.95
CA ALA A 223 6.22 -26.03 28.65
C ALA A 223 7.39 -25.85 29.63
N LEU A 224 7.64 -24.61 30.04
CA LEU A 224 8.69 -24.30 31.02
C LEU A 224 8.34 -24.79 32.45
N ASP A 225 7.07 -24.73 32.81
CA ASP A 225 6.59 -25.22 34.12
C ASP A 225 6.71 -26.76 34.26
N LYS A 226 6.91 -27.47 33.17
CA LYS A 226 7.11 -28.93 33.13
C LYS A 226 8.56 -29.36 33.14
N LEU A 227 9.50 -28.43 33.08
CA LEU A 227 10.95 -28.68 33.13
C LEU A 227 11.43 -28.64 34.58
#